data_5a0c6d0d609862b468fe7995ec21d513
#
_entry.id   5a0c6d0d609862b468fe7995ec21d513
#
_cell.length_a   1.000
_cell.length_b   1.000
_cell.length_c   1.000
_cell.angle_alpha   90.00
_cell.angle_beta   90.00
_cell.angle_gamma   90.00
#
_symmetry.space_group_name_H-M   'P 1'
#
loop_
_entity.id
_entity.type
_entity.pdbx_description
1 polymer ?
#
loop_
_entity_poly.entity_id
_entity_poly.type
_entity_poly.pdbx_seq_one_letter_code
_entity_poly.pdbx_strand_id
1 'polypeptide(L)'
;MTRAVGRAAAGTAPTAATAEAAKAEATTATAATATTAAAPTMVTAGTVAAAAPPAGLPASGPGRDRTVTVGIATAMVAKGIGLAAPLVMTPACFRYLGEQRYGLWMAITALTGMAWFADLGLGNGLLTRLGQLADDPRQQAREISGAFATLGVVAVLLLTALLVVTPVVPWVELFAVGDPGVAAQTPTLVLICFGAFVVNIPLSLVQRVQYARGQMVQSNAWQSAGALAALAVVLAAITAGWPPLVVVAGAVLAVPVTNLLNTVTYFWSCPPAHRPGPRLVHRDTVVGLLRLGVRFFVLTTMSSIALNVDNPLVANVLGLAAAAHYAVVGKLFGVLWVFVGLVGMTVWPVNGAALARGEVDWVRRNTRRMVLLYGVVVGSVGLALVGTGHRLIALWLGSVDRSTIRLPVLVGLAGWSLLVAVTSPLIMVQNSIGLLRPQFVGWAAFLVLATVLKVWGLRQFGLAGLPAAACVAYLSTMVPAALVGYRRALARCGPS
;
A
#
# COMPACT_ATOMS: atom_id res chain seq x y z
N MET A 1 -37.54 67.43 -5.23
CA MET A 1 -38.32 66.59 -4.36
C MET A 1 -38.42 65.22 -5.05
N THR A 2 -37.92 64.09 -4.69
CA THR A 2 -37.64 63.46 -3.44
C THR A 2 -36.62 62.37 -3.72
N ARG A 3 -35.69 62.09 -2.79
CA ARG A 3 -34.67 61.09 -2.75
C ARG A 3 -35.24 59.65 -2.80
N ALA A 4 -34.54 58.73 -3.49
CA ALA A 4 -34.56 57.28 -3.19
C ALA A 4 -33.15 56.73 -3.14
N VAL A 5 -32.84 56.13 -2.01
CA VAL A 5 -31.53 55.63 -1.56
C VAL A 5 -31.30 54.25 -2.13
N GLY A 6 -30.13 54.01 -2.77
CA GLY A 6 -29.67 52.69 -3.13
C GLY A 6 -29.09 51.95 -1.92
N ARG A 7 -29.47 50.69 -1.74
CA ARG A 7 -28.84 49.75 -0.81
C ARG A 7 -27.82 48.91 -1.55
N ALA A 8 -26.56 49.11 -1.23
CA ALA A 8 -25.46 48.22 -1.61
C ALA A 8 -25.54 46.92 -0.79
N ALA A 9 -25.55 45.79 -1.48
CA ALA A 9 -25.39 44.48 -0.86
C ALA A 9 -23.88 44.25 -0.56
N ALA A 10 -23.53 44.23 0.72
CA ALA A 10 -22.22 43.86 1.17
C ALA A 10 -22.03 42.32 1.04
N GLY A 11 -21.15 41.89 0.15
CA GLY A 11 -20.69 40.52 0.08
C GLY A 11 -19.86 40.19 1.33
N THR A 12 -20.37 39.30 2.15
CA THR A 12 -19.63 38.76 3.31
C THR A 12 -18.51 37.83 2.83
N ALA A 13 -17.28 38.21 3.13
CA ALA A 13 -16.14 37.35 2.96
C ALA A 13 -16.31 36.06 3.84
N PRO A 14 -15.91 34.87 3.36
CA PRO A 14 -16.02 33.65 4.17
C PRO A 14 -15.14 33.78 5.40
N THR A 15 -15.71 33.46 6.55
CA THR A 15 -15.03 33.50 7.85
C THR A 15 -13.87 32.50 7.91
N ALA A 16 -12.84 32.83 8.69
CA ALA A 16 -11.64 31.99 8.85
C ALA A 16 -11.95 30.52 9.22
N ALA A 17 -13.10 30.26 9.86
CA ALA A 17 -13.59 28.93 10.19
C ALA A 17 -13.94 28.07 8.96
N THR A 18 -14.48 28.66 7.88
CA THR A 18 -14.78 27.93 6.63
C THR A 18 -13.51 27.62 5.82
N ALA A 19 -12.49 28.46 5.89
CA ALA A 19 -11.19 28.19 5.27
C ALA A 19 -10.39 27.12 6.02
N GLU A 20 -10.53 27.05 7.34
CA GLU A 20 -9.94 25.99 8.17
C GLU A 20 -10.66 24.64 8.01
N ALA A 21 -11.98 24.64 7.88
CA ALA A 21 -12.76 23.43 7.59
C ALA A 21 -12.41 22.84 6.22
N ALA A 22 -12.28 23.67 5.17
CA ALA A 22 -11.83 23.24 3.84
C ALA A 22 -10.37 22.73 3.84
N LYS A 23 -9.50 23.33 4.70
CA LYS A 23 -8.14 22.85 4.91
C LYS A 23 -8.08 21.51 5.67
N ALA A 24 -8.98 21.30 6.61
CA ALA A 24 -9.11 20.04 7.35
C ALA A 24 -9.64 18.92 6.45
N GLU A 25 -10.62 19.19 5.57
CA GLU A 25 -11.14 18.22 4.58
C GLU A 25 -10.09 17.81 3.54
N ALA A 26 -9.28 18.76 3.03
CA ALA A 26 -8.17 18.45 2.14
C ALA A 26 -7.09 17.60 2.82
N THR A 27 -6.86 17.80 4.13
CA THR A 27 -5.89 17.03 4.92
C THR A 27 -6.40 15.63 5.26
N THR A 28 -7.72 15.46 5.45
CA THR A 28 -8.37 14.18 5.80
C THR A 28 -8.40 13.20 4.62
N ALA A 29 -8.68 13.67 3.42
CA ALA A 29 -8.69 12.83 2.21
C ALA A 29 -7.32 12.22 1.91
N THR A 30 -6.25 12.87 2.35
CA THR A 30 -4.87 12.51 2.03
C THR A 30 -4.22 11.61 3.10
N ALA A 31 -4.70 11.66 4.34
CA ALA A 31 -4.24 10.77 5.42
C ALA A 31 -4.71 9.32 5.26
N ALA A 32 -5.77 9.10 4.47
CA ALA A 32 -6.36 7.79 4.19
C ALA A 32 -5.40 6.77 3.58
N THR A 33 -4.38 7.22 2.88
CA THR A 33 -3.46 6.35 2.14
C THR A 33 -2.28 5.83 2.96
N ALA A 34 -1.95 6.48 4.06
CA ALA A 34 -0.77 6.11 4.84
C ALA A 34 -0.97 4.88 5.75
N THR A 35 -2.22 4.53 6.06
CA THR A 35 -2.49 3.43 7.01
C THR A 35 -2.73 2.08 6.36
N THR A 36 -2.93 2.03 5.05
CA THR A 36 -3.14 0.79 4.29
C THR A 36 -1.86 0.18 3.72
N ALA A 37 -0.70 0.80 3.91
CA ALA A 37 0.60 0.28 3.47
C ALA A 37 1.14 -0.86 4.35
N ALA A 38 0.33 -1.41 5.26
CA ALA A 38 0.75 -2.40 6.24
C ALA A 38 0.40 -3.84 5.86
N ALA A 39 0.43 -4.20 4.58
CA ALA A 39 0.35 -5.59 4.18
C ALA A 39 1.74 -6.11 3.81
N PRO A 40 2.17 -7.27 4.33
CA PRO A 40 3.41 -7.86 3.89
C PRO A 40 3.33 -8.19 2.40
N THR A 41 4.24 -7.61 1.69
CA THR A 41 4.77 -7.98 0.39
C THR A 41 4.01 -9.00 -0.45
N MET A 42 3.65 -8.59 -1.63
CA MET A 42 3.15 -9.26 -2.81
C MET A 42 1.69 -9.07 -3.16
N VAL A 43 1.03 -8.12 -2.57
CA VAL A 43 -0.10 -7.51 -3.27
C VAL A 43 0.34 -6.10 -3.62
N THR A 44 0.89 -5.92 -4.82
CA THR A 44 0.93 -4.64 -5.51
C THR A 44 -0.50 -4.23 -5.92
N ALA A 45 -1.47 -4.57 -5.09
CA ALA A 45 -2.77 -3.96 -5.13
C ALA A 45 -2.56 -2.56 -4.55
N GLY A 46 -2.37 -1.60 -5.42
CA GLY A 46 -2.37 -0.20 -5.05
C GLY A 46 -3.47 0.03 -4.05
N THR A 47 -3.08 0.44 -2.86
CA THR A 47 -3.99 0.80 -1.79
C THR A 47 -4.83 1.94 -2.30
N VAL A 48 -6.03 1.62 -2.72
CA VAL A 48 -7.02 2.63 -3.07
C VAL A 48 -7.38 3.30 -1.77
N ALA A 49 -6.88 4.51 -1.58
CA ALA A 49 -7.53 5.42 -0.67
C ALA A 49 -9.02 5.40 -1.04
N ALA A 50 -9.91 5.22 -0.07
CA ALA A 50 -11.27 5.60 -0.27
C ALA A 50 -11.23 7.10 -0.60
N ALA A 51 -11.19 7.41 -1.89
CA ALA A 51 -11.33 8.76 -2.35
C ALA A 51 -12.64 9.27 -1.76
N ALA A 52 -12.64 10.51 -1.30
CA ALA A 52 -13.86 11.30 -1.25
C ALA A 52 -14.63 11.03 -2.55
N PRO A 53 -15.95 10.93 -2.52
CA PRO A 53 -16.72 10.61 -3.71
C PRO A 53 -16.23 11.50 -4.86
N PRO A 54 -15.91 10.91 -6.03
CA PRO A 54 -15.30 11.66 -7.11
C PRO A 54 -16.16 12.88 -7.40
N ALA A 55 -15.58 14.06 -7.34
CA ALA A 55 -16.18 15.29 -7.81
C ALA A 55 -16.39 15.11 -9.33
N GLY A 56 -17.62 14.96 -9.77
CA GLY A 56 -17.95 14.62 -11.15
C GLY A 56 -19.07 13.60 -11.30
N LEU A 57 -19.51 13.01 -10.18
CA LEU A 57 -20.77 12.26 -10.15
C LEU A 57 -21.93 13.26 -9.95
N PRO A 58 -23.04 13.14 -10.72
CA PRO A 58 -24.19 14.02 -10.55
C PRO A 58 -24.66 14.03 -9.10
N ALA A 59 -25.01 15.20 -8.58
CA ALA A 59 -25.52 15.36 -7.22
C ALA A 59 -26.78 14.49 -7.07
N SER A 60 -26.73 13.50 -6.14
CA SER A 60 -27.81 12.63 -5.71
C SER A 60 -28.72 12.02 -6.80
N GLY A 61 -28.64 10.70 -7.01
CA GLY A 61 -29.55 9.94 -7.86
C GLY A 61 -29.22 8.43 -7.83
N PRO A 62 -30.18 7.54 -8.15
CA PRO A 62 -30.00 6.08 -8.10
C PRO A 62 -28.84 5.55 -8.97
N GLY A 63 -28.40 6.30 -9.98
CA GLY A 63 -27.26 5.96 -10.82
C GLY A 63 -25.91 6.08 -10.09
N ARG A 64 -25.77 7.01 -9.16
CA ARG A 64 -24.55 7.21 -8.36
C ARG A 64 -24.32 6.07 -7.38
N ASP A 65 -25.37 5.65 -6.68
CA ASP A 65 -25.27 4.56 -5.70
C ASP A 65 -24.91 3.23 -6.40
N ARG A 66 -25.46 3.00 -7.59
CA ARG A 66 -25.12 1.84 -8.41
C ARG A 66 -23.65 1.86 -8.84
N THR A 67 -23.13 2.99 -9.31
CA THR A 67 -21.74 3.12 -9.75
C THR A 67 -20.77 2.90 -8.58
N VAL A 68 -21.07 3.46 -7.41
CA VAL A 68 -20.27 3.26 -6.19
C VAL A 68 -20.32 1.81 -5.73
N THR A 69 -21.50 1.21 -5.70
CA THR A 69 -21.70 -0.20 -5.27
C THR A 69 -20.97 -1.16 -6.22
N VAL A 70 -21.10 -0.98 -7.54
CA VAL A 70 -20.39 -1.78 -8.54
C VAL A 70 -18.87 -1.55 -8.45
N GLY A 71 -18.44 -0.30 -8.21
CA GLY A 71 -17.03 0.01 -7.98
C GLY A 71 -16.45 -0.71 -6.76
N ILE A 72 -17.19 -0.75 -5.65
CA ILE A 72 -16.80 -1.48 -4.44
C ILE A 72 -16.77 -3.00 -4.70
N ALA A 73 -17.81 -3.55 -5.31
CA ALA A 73 -17.89 -4.97 -5.61
C ALA A 73 -16.73 -5.41 -6.53
N THR A 74 -16.43 -4.66 -7.58
CA THR A 74 -15.30 -4.95 -8.48
C THR A 74 -13.95 -4.78 -7.79
N ALA A 75 -13.81 -3.82 -6.86
CA ALA A 75 -12.61 -3.70 -6.04
C ALA A 75 -12.41 -4.92 -5.12
N MET A 76 -13.48 -5.46 -4.54
CA MET A 76 -13.43 -6.69 -3.74
C MET A 76 -13.00 -7.89 -4.58
N VAL A 77 -13.57 -8.06 -5.78
CA VAL A 77 -13.18 -9.12 -6.71
C VAL A 77 -11.71 -8.96 -7.14
N ALA A 78 -11.29 -7.75 -7.52
CA ALA A 78 -9.90 -7.49 -7.91
C ALA A 78 -8.90 -7.78 -6.78
N LYS A 79 -9.26 -7.41 -5.54
CA LYS A 79 -8.44 -7.74 -4.36
C LYS A 79 -8.43 -9.25 -4.08
N GLY A 80 -9.56 -9.93 -4.26
CA GLY A 80 -9.64 -11.38 -4.18
C GLY A 80 -8.70 -12.06 -5.18
N ILE A 81 -8.72 -11.65 -6.44
CA ILE A 81 -7.83 -12.15 -7.50
C ILE A 81 -6.36 -11.80 -7.16
N GLY A 82 -6.09 -10.55 -6.76
CA GLY A 82 -4.76 -10.10 -6.36
C GLY A 82 -4.18 -10.87 -5.18
N LEU A 83 -5.03 -11.43 -4.31
CA LEU A 83 -4.63 -12.32 -3.21
C LEU A 83 -4.49 -13.77 -3.67
N ALA A 84 -5.45 -14.27 -4.45
CA ALA A 84 -5.47 -15.66 -4.90
C ALA A 84 -4.32 -15.98 -5.87
N ALA A 85 -4.02 -15.09 -6.81
CA ALA A 85 -2.97 -15.32 -7.80
C ALA A 85 -1.58 -15.57 -7.15
N PRO A 86 -1.07 -14.76 -6.21
CA PRO A 86 0.16 -15.07 -5.49
C PRO A 86 0.09 -16.35 -4.65
N LEU A 87 -1.08 -16.67 -4.07
CA LEU A 87 -1.25 -17.90 -3.30
C LEU A 87 -1.11 -19.15 -4.17
N VAL A 88 -1.68 -19.11 -5.38
CA VAL A 88 -1.54 -20.21 -6.36
C VAL A 88 -0.12 -20.25 -6.95
N MET A 89 0.47 -19.11 -7.25
CA MET A 89 1.80 -18.99 -7.84
C MET A 89 2.91 -19.45 -6.87
N THR A 90 2.75 -19.20 -5.57
CA THR A 90 3.79 -19.45 -4.56
C THR A 90 4.30 -20.89 -4.54
N PRO A 91 3.46 -21.95 -4.45
CA PRO A 91 3.96 -23.32 -4.43
C PRO A 91 4.65 -23.71 -5.73
N ALA A 92 4.15 -23.26 -6.87
CA ALA A 92 4.77 -23.50 -8.17
C ALA A 92 6.19 -22.88 -8.24
N CYS A 93 6.30 -21.59 -7.88
CA CYS A 93 7.59 -20.90 -7.83
C CYS A 93 8.54 -21.50 -6.81
N PHE A 94 8.07 -21.83 -5.60
CA PHE A 94 8.90 -22.38 -4.54
C PHE A 94 9.52 -23.72 -4.95
N ARG A 95 8.73 -24.63 -5.54
CA ARG A 95 9.21 -25.93 -6.03
C ARG A 95 10.16 -25.79 -7.22
N TYR A 96 9.87 -24.88 -8.14
CA TYR A 96 10.66 -24.71 -9.35
C TYR A 96 11.97 -23.98 -9.12
N LEU A 97 11.96 -22.91 -8.35
CA LEU A 97 13.15 -22.09 -8.09
C LEU A 97 14.05 -22.68 -6.99
N GLY A 98 13.48 -23.47 -6.08
CA GLY A 98 14.13 -23.92 -4.86
C GLY A 98 14.23 -22.81 -3.80
N GLU A 99 14.59 -23.22 -2.58
CA GLU A 99 14.57 -22.33 -1.40
C GLU A 99 15.48 -21.12 -1.53
N GLN A 100 16.70 -21.31 -2.05
CA GLN A 100 17.72 -20.26 -2.16
C GLN A 100 17.28 -19.14 -3.13
N ARG A 101 16.89 -19.50 -4.36
CA ARG A 101 16.46 -18.51 -5.35
C ARG A 101 15.15 -17.87 -4.98
N TYR A 102 14.20 -18.64 -4.46
CA TYR A 102 12.92 -18.09 -3.98
C TYR A 102 13.13 -17.14 -2.80
N GLY A 103 13.98 -17.50 -1.85
CA GLY A 103 14.31 -16.64 -0.71
C GLY A 103 14.98 -15.34 -1.13
N LEU A 104 15.95 -15.41 -2.05
CA LEU A 104 16.59 -14.23 -2.62
C LEU A 104 15.57 -13.32 -3.32
N TRP A 105 14.69 -13.88 -4.17
CA TRP A 105 13.63 -13.12 -4.83
C TRP A 105 12.70 -12.45 -3.80
N MET A 106 12.33 -13.15 -2.73
CA MET A 106 11.48 -12.56 -1.68
C MET A 106 12.20 -11.45 -0.92
N ALA A 107 13.49 -11.59 -0.62
CA ALA A 107 14.28 -10.54 0.02
C ALA A 107 14.39 -9.29 -0.87
N ILE A 108 14.68 -9.45 -2.15
CA ILE A 108 14.72 -8.33 -3.13
C ILE A 108 13.33 -7.68 -3.25
N THR A 109 12.26 -8.47 -3.33
CA THR A 109 10.90 -7.95 -3.42
C THR A 109 10.49 -7.16 -2.17
N ALA A 110 10.96 -7.58 -1.00
CA ALA A 110 10.72 -6.83 0.24
C ALA A 110 11.44 -5.47 0.22
N LEU A 111 12.66 -5.39 -0.32
CA LEU A 111 13.37 -4.11 -0.51
C LEU A 111 12.63 -3.19 -1.49
N THR A 112 12.08 -3.72 -2.59
CA THR A 112 11.24 -2.90 -3.49
C THR A 112 9.96 -2.43 -2.79
N GLY A 113 9.39 -3.25 -1.91
CA GLY A 113 8.27 -2.86 -1.04
C GLY A 113 8.64 -1.72 -0.08
N MET A 114 9.88 -1.72 0.46
CA MET A 114 10.38 -0.60 1.27
C MET A 114 10.52 0.70 0.44
N ALA A 115 10.82 0.59 -0.85
CA ALA A 115 10.94 1.74 -1.76
C ALA A 115 9.58 2.25 -2.31
N TRP A 116 8.45 1.81 -1.75
CA TRP A 116 7.10 2.25 -2.15
C TRP A 116 6.92 3.78 -2.13
N PHE A 117 7.72 4.46 -1.33
CA PHE A 117 7.75 5.93 -1.27
C PHE A 117 8.37 6.60 -2.51
N ALA A 118 8.96 5.84 -3.44
CA ALA A 118 9.61 6.40 -4.63
C ALA A 118 8.65 7.12 -5.60
N ASP A 119 7.33 6.98 -5.44
CA ASP A 119 6.32 7.81 -6.10
C ASP A 119 6.25 9.24 -5.52
N LEU A 120 7.06 9.56 -4.51
CA LEU A 120 7.12 10.86 -3.81
C LEU A 120 5.75 11.34 -3.29
N GLY A 121 4.80 10.43 -3.09
CA GLY A 121 3.42 10.75 -2.72
C GLY A 121 2.62 11.45 -3.84
N LEU A 122 3.19 11.53 -5.05
CA LEU A 122 2.57 12.24 -6.18
C LEU A 122 1.31 11.54 -6.67
N GLY A 123 1.23 10.20 -6.56
CA GLY A 123 0.02 9.46 -6.93
C GLY A 123 -1.20 9.94 -6.16
N ASN A 124 -1.07 10.16 -4.87
CA ASN A 124 -2.15 10.64 -4.00
C ASN A 124 -2.40 12.14 -4.17
N GLY A 125 -1.32 12.93 -4.32
CA GLY A 125 -1.41 14.34 -4.64
C GLY A 125 -2.18 14.59 -5.93
N LEU A 126 -1.90 13.80 -6.98
CA LEU A 126 -2.59 13.87 -8.26
C LEU A 126 -4.08 13.50 -8.11
N LEU A 127 -4.40 12.42 -7.39
CA LEU A 127 -5.79 12.02 -7.14
C LEU A 127 -6.59 13.15 -6.48
N THR A 128 -6.02 13.80 -5.47
CA THR A 128 -6.66 14.93 -4.77
C THR A 128 -6.84 16.13 -5.70
N ARG A 129 -5.82 16.50 -6.47
CA ARG A 129 -5.88 17.62 -7.42
C ARG A 129 -6.91 17.39 -8.51
N LEU A 130 -6.93 16.19 -9.11
CA LEU A 130 -7.92 15.87 -10.16
C LEU A 130 -9.35 15.91 -9.64
N GLY A 131 -9.58 15.50 -8.39
CA GLY A 131 -10.90 15.63 -7.76
C GLY A 131 -11.35 17.09 -7.58
N GLN A 132 -10.42 18.02 -7.34
CA GLN A 132 -10.71 19.46 -7.24
C GLN A 132 -10.94 20.14 -8.59
N LEU A 133 -10.47 19.56 -9.69
CA LEU A 133 -10.49 20.09 -11.05
C LEU A 133 -11.49 19.33 -11.95
N ALA A 134 -12.57 18.79 -11.39
CA ALA A 134 -13.49 17.92 -12.12
C ALA A 134 -14.06 18.55 -13.40
N ASP A 135 -14.25 19.87 -13.40
CA ASP A 135 -14.90 20.63 -14.49
C ASP A 135 -13.91 21.27 -15.47
N ASP A 136 -12.59 21.13 -15.28
CA ASP A 136 -11.57 21.67 -16.18
C ASP A 136 -10.66 20.58 -16.80
N PRO A 137 -11.04 20.00 -17.95
CA PRO A 137 -10.29 18.95 -18.62
C PRO A 137 -8.86 19.35 -19.01
N ARG A 138 -8.65 20.62 -19.40
CA ARG A 138 -7.32 21.10 -19.80
C ARG A 138 -6.39 21.21 -18.61
N GLN A 139 -6.89 21.68 -17.48
CA GLN A 139 -6.11 21.76 -16.26
C GLN A 139 -5.84 20.36 -15.68
N GLN A 140 -6.81 19.43 -15.76
CA GLN A 140 -6.55 18.01 -15.47
C GLN A 140 -5.42 17.44 -16.32
N ALA A 141 -5.44 17.69 -17.64
CA ALA A 141 -4.39 17.20 -18.55
C ALA A 141 -3.01 17.78 -18.19
N ARG A 142 -2.93 19.05 -17.71
CA ARG A 142 -1.69 19.67 -17.21
C ARG A 142 -1.18 18.98 -15.96
N GLU A 143 -2.05 18.75 -14.95
CA GLU A 143 -1.68 18.05 -13.71
C GLU A 143 -1.21 16.61 -14.00
N ILE A 144 -1.91 15.88 -14.87
CA ILE A 144 -1.52 14.54 -15.31
C ILE A 144 -0.16 14.59 -16.01
N SER A 145 0.05 15.52 -16.94
CA SER A 145 1.31 15.66 -17.66
C SER A 145 2.47 15.99 -16.72
N GLY A 146 2.27 16.91 -15.77
CA GLY A 146 3.25 17.25 -14.75
C GLY A 146 3.62 16.04 -13.87
N ALA A 147 2.64 15.26 -13.45
CA ALA A 147 2.88 14.05 -12.64
C ALA A 147 3.65 12.98 -13.42
N PHE A 148 3.24 12.67 -14.67
CA PHE A 148 3.97 11.70 -15.52
C PHE A 148 5.38 12.17 -15.83
N ALA A 149 5.59 13.44 -16.14
CA ALA A 149 6.92 13.98 -16.41
C ALA A 149 7.82 13.89 -15.17
N THR A 150 7.30 14.27 -14.00
CA THR A 150 8.06 14.24 -12.75
C THR A 150 8.44 12.80 -12.37
N LEU A 151 7.48 11.88 -12.36
CA LEU A 151 7.78 10.48 -12.04
C LEU A 151 8.57 9.78 -13.15
N GLY A 152 8.43 10.20 -14.40
CA GLY A 152 9.29 9.74 -15.51
C GLY A 152 10.75 10.12 -15.29
N VAL A 153 11.02 11.38 -14.92
CA VAL A 153 12.37 11.84 -14.56
C VAL A 153 12.91 11.07 -13.35
N VAL A 154 12.11 10.91 -12.31
CA VAL A 154 12.49 10.12 -11.11
C VAL A 154 12.82 8.68 -11.51
N ALA A 155 12.00 8.05 -12.35
CA ALA A 155 12.25 6.69 -12.82
C ALA A 155 13.54 6.58 -13.63
N VAL A 156 13.82 7.54 -14.52
CA VAL A 156 15.08 7.56 -15.28
C VAL A 156 16.29 7.72 -14.35
N LEU A 157 16.21 8.64 -13.38
CA LEU A 157 17.29 8.84 -12.40
C LEU A 157 17.52 7.58 -11.54
N LEU A 158 16.44 6.94 -11.07
CA LEU A 158 16.53 5.71 -10.29
C LEU A 158 17.05 4.52 -11.11
N LEU A 159 16.66 4.39 -12.39
CA LEU A 159 17.19 3.35 -13.29
C LEU A 159 18.68 3.58 -13.57
N THR A 160 19.08 4.82 -13.84
CA THR A 160 20.49 5.17 -14.03
C THR A 160 21.29 4.87 -12.75
N ALA A 161 20.79 5.28 -11.60
CA ALA A 161 21.42 4.96 -10.32
C ALA A 161 21.52 3.44 -10.09
N LEU A 162 20.46 2.69 -10.39
CA LEU A 162 20.43 1.22 -10.28
C LEU A 162 21.52 0.58 -11.18
N LEU A 163 21.65 1.02 -12.42
CA LEU A 163 22.65 0.51 -13.36
C LEU A 163 24.08 0.82 -12.91
N VAL A 164 24.32 2.02 -12.36
CA VAL A 164 25.63 2.44 -11.86
C VAL A 164 25.99 1.73 -10.55
N VAL A 165 25.01 1.55 -9.67
CA VAL A 165 25.22 1.00 -8.33
C VAL A 165 25.30 -0.52 -8.35
N THR A 166 24.60 -1.20 -9.26
CA THR A 166 24.54 -2.67 -9.30
C THR A 166 25.92 -3.34 -9.41
N PRO A 167 26.87 -2.89 -10.24
CA PRO A 167 28.21 -3.50 -10.32
C PRO A 167 29.11 -3.17 -9.12
N VAL A 168 28.80 -2.13 -8.34
CA VAL A 168 29.64 -1.67 -7.20
C VAL A 168 29.20 -2.31 -5.89
N VAL A 169 27.90 -2.53 -5.72
CA VAL A 169 27.34 -3.10 -4.49
C VAL A 169 27.56 -4.61 -4.44
N PRO A 170 28.12 -5.14 -3.35
CA PRO A 170 28.33 -6.57 -3.16
C PRO A 170 27.00 -7.28 -2.79
N TRP A 171 26.07 -7.38 -3.75
CA TRP A 171 24.74 -7.96 -3.55
C TRP A 171 24.78 -9.39 -3.01
N VAL A 172 25.78 -10.16 -3.41
CA VAL A 172 25.97 -11.55 -2.97
C VAL A 172 26.21 -11.60 -1.47
N GLU A 173 27.05 -10.72 -0.95
CA GLU A 173 27.37 -10.60 0.47
C GLU A 173 26.19 -9.99 1.24
N LEU A 174 25.54 -8.95 0.66
CA LEU A 174 24.40 -8.28 1.28
C LEU A 174 23.23 -9.24 1.54
N PHE A 175 22.98 -10.17 0.62
CA PHE A 175 21.93 -11.19 0.76
C PHE A 175 22.44 -12.51 1.33
N ALA A 176 23.71 -12.60 1.72
CA ALA A 176 24.35 -13.83 2.24
C ALA A 176 24.10 -15.05 1.34
N VAL A 177 24.34 -14.89 0.01
CA VAL A 177 24.11 -15.94 -0.97
C VAL A 177 25.22 -16.97 -0.91
N GLY A 178 24.91 -18.19 -0.46
CA GLY A 178 25.90 -19.28 -0.32
C GLY A 178 26.06 -20.18 -1.54
N ASP A 179 25.03 -20.26 -2.41
CA ASP A 179 25.07 -21.10 -3.62
C ASP A 179 25.75 -20.34 -4.78
N PRO A 180 26.85 -20.87 -5.36
CA PRO A 180 27.56 -20.20 -6.47
C PRO A 180 26.70 -19.97 -7.71
N GLY A 181 25.77 -20.88 -8.00
CA GLY A 181 24.86 -20.76 -9.15
C GLY A 181 23.80 -19.68 -8.94
N VAL A 182 23.40 -19.43 -7.71
CA VAL A 182 22.50 -18.31 -7.33
C VAL A 182 23.28 -17.00 -7.27
N ALA A 183 24.51 -17.03 -6.75
CA ALA A 183 25.38 -15.87 -6.64
C ALA A 183 25.64 -15.23 -8.00
N ALA A 184 25.94 -16.01 -9.04
CA ALA A 184 26.17 -15.53 -10.41
C ALA A 184 24.94 -14.82 -11.00
N GLN A 185 23.72 -15.18 -10.57
CA GLN A 185 22.47 -14.61 -11.06
C GLN A 185 21.96 -13.43 -10.21
N THR A 186 22.53 -13.19 -9.04
CA THR A 186 22.04 -12.19 -8.08
C THR A 186 22.00 -10.78 -8.64
N PRO A 187 23.05 -10.24 -9.29
CA PRO A 187 22.99 -8.87 -9.85
C PRO A 187 21.88 -8.71 -10.90
N THR A 188 21.72 -9.72 -11.76
CA THR A 188 20.67 -9.72 -12.80
C THR A 188 19.29 -9.77 -12.19
N LEU A 189 19.10 -10.56 -11.13
CA LEU A 189 17.82 -10.64 -10.40
C LEU A 189 17.45 -9.32 -9.74
N VAL A 190 18.45 -8.64 -9.17
CA VAL A 190 18.30 -7.29 -8.61
C VAL A 190 17.87 -6.30 -9.67
N LEU A 191 18.56 -6.27 -10.83
CA LEU A 191 18.22 -5.40 -11.95
C LEU A 191 16.79 -5.64 -12.46
N ILE A 192 16.38 -6.90 -12.61
CA ILE A 192 15.02 -7.25 -13.06
C ILE A 192 13.97 -6.77 -12.04
N CYS A 193 14.13 -7.09 -10.77
CA CYS A 193 13.13 -6.77 -9.75
C CYS A 193 13.03 -5.27 -9.48
N PHE A 194 14.14 -4.58 -9.24
CA PHE A 194 14.13 -3.13 -9.03
C PHE A 194 13.81 -2.37 -10.31
N GLY A 195 14.31 -2.82 -11.48
CA GLY A 195 13.99 -2.23 -12.78
C GLY A 195 12.48 -2.27 -13.05
N ALA A 196 11.84 -3.43 -12.86
CA ALA A 196 10.40 -3.58 -13.00
C ALA A 196 9.64 -2.65 -12.03
N PHE A 197 10.08 -2.57 -10.77
CA PHE A 197 9.51 -1.67 -9.78
C PHE A 197 9.61 -0.20 -10.21
N VAL A 198 10.80 0.27 -10.60
CA VAL A 198 11.05 1.66 -10.97
C VAL A 198 10.25 2.05 -12.23
N VAL A 199 10.22 1.20 -13.24
CA VAL A 199 9.41 1.42 -14.46
C VAL A 199 7.92 1.50 -14.12
N ASN A 200 7.46 0.73 -13.13
CA ASN A 200 6.06 0.73 -12.70
C ASN A 200 5.64 2.03 -11.99
N ILE A 201 6.58 2.82 -11.43
CA ILE A 201 6.25 4.06 -10.71
C ILE A 201 5.42 5.01 -11.57
N PRO A 202 5.89 5.51 -12.72
CA PRO A 202 5.09 6.39 -13.57
C PRO A 202 3.88 5.66 -14.18
N LEU A 203 3.99 4.39 -14.56
CA LEU A 203 2.92 3.65 -15.21
C LEU A 203 1.71 3.41 -14.29
N SER A 204 1.91 3.33 -12.99
CA SER A 204 0.84 3.16 -12.00
C SER A 204 -0.08 4.40 -11.85
N LEU A 205 0.36 5.58 -12.34
CA LEU A 205 -0.42 6.81 -12.27
C LEU A 205 -1.76 6.70 -13.01
N VAL A 206 -1.84 5.91 -14.08
CA VAL A 206 -3.09 5.74 -14.84
C VAL A 206 -4.24 5.26 -13.94
N GLN A 207 -3.95 4.40 -12.98
CA GLN A 207 -4.94 3.92 -12.02
C GLN A 207 -5.48 5.08 -11.16
N ARG A 208 -4.63 6.02 -10.74
CA ARG A 208 -5.03 7.21 -9.98
C ARG A 208 -5.91 8.15 -10.81
N VAL A 209 -5.57 8.31 -12.09
CA VAL A 209 -6.39 9.09 -13.04
C VAL A 209 -7.77 8.45 -13.23
N GLN A 210 -7.82 7.13 -13.43
CA GLN A 210 -9.08 6.38 -13.57
C GLN A 210 -9.95 6.50 -12.31
N TYR A 211 -9.34 6.39 -11.11
CA TYR A 211 -10.06 6.60 -9.85
C TYR A 211 -10.62 8.03 -9.73
N ALA A 212 -9.82 9.04 -10.03
CA ALA A 212 -10.25 10.44 -9.97
C ALA A 212 -11.42 10.74 -10.91
N ARG A 213 -11.46 10.04 -12.04
CA ARG A 213 -12.54 10.17 -13.05
C ARG A 213 -13.71 9.22 -12.83
N GLY A 214 -13.79 8.55 -11.68
CA GLY A 214 -14.89 7.62 -11.35
C GLY A 214 -14.85 6.27 -12.08
N GLN A 215 -13.77 5.97 -12.81
CA GLN A 215 -13.61 4.74 -13.62
C GLN A 215 -12.99 3.60 -12.79
N MET A 216 -13.50 3.39 -11.58
CA MET A 216 -12.99 2.39 -10.63
C MET A 216 -13.04 0.96 -11.19
N VAL A 217 -14.13 0.63 -11.88
CA VAL A 217 -14.33 -0.70 -12.49
C VAL A 217 -13.21 -1.02 -13.47
N GLN A 218 -12.88 -0.07 -14.35
CA GLN A 218 -11.82 -0.23 -15.35
C GLN A 218 -10.45 -0.38 -14.68
N SER A 219 -10.13 0.46 -13.68
CA SER A 219 -8.88 0.33 -12.92
C SER A 219 -8.76 -1.02 -12.22
N ASN A 220 -9.84 -1.48 -11.57
CA ASN A 220 -9.87 -2.78 -10.90
C ASN A 220 -9.73 -3.95 -11.88
N ALA A 221 -10.36 -3.86 -13.06
CA ALA A 221 -10.23 -4.87 -14.12
C ALA A 221 -8.77 -5.00 -14.61
N TRP A 222 -8.08 -3.88 -14.85
CA TRP A 222 -6.68 -3.89 -15.22
C TRP A 222 -5.75 -4.44 -14.14
N GLN A 223 -6.02 -4.14 -12.86
CA GLN A 223 -5.28 -4.74 -11.73
C GLN A 223 -5.46 -6.26 -11.67
N SER A 224 -6.69 -6.74 -11.86
CA SER A 224 -7.00 -8.17 -11.94
C SER A 224 -6.29 -8.82 -13.12
N ALA A 225 -6.35 -8.18 -14.30
CA ALA A 225 -5.67 -8.66 -15.50
C ALA A 225 -4.14 -8.78 -15.29
N GLY A 226 -3.52 -7.80 -14.61
CA GLY A 226 -2.10 -7.87 -14.26
C GLY A 226 -1.74 -9.04 -13.35
N ALA A 227 -2.56 -9.30 -12.33
CA ALA A 227 -2.34 -10.42 -11.42
C ALA A 227 -2.52 -11.79 -12.13
N LEU A 228 -3.54 -11.91 -12.97
CA LEU A 228 -3.79 -13.12 -13.77
C LEU A 228 -2.72 -13.32 -14.85
N ALA A 229 -2.26 -12.24 -15.51
CA ALA A 229 -1.18 -12.31 -16.47
C ALA A 229 0.12 -12.78 -15.83
N ALA A 230 0.46 -12.26 -14.63
CA ALA A 230 1.62 -12.73 -13.87
C ALA A 230 1.53 -14.23 -13.57
N LEU A 231 0.38 -14.69 -13.08
CA LEU A 231 0.13 -16.11 -12.81
C LEU A 231 0.27 -16.96 -14.07
N ALA A 232 -0.38 -16.55 -15.18
CA ALA A 232 -0.37 -17.29 -16.44
C ALA A 232 1.05 -17.39 -17.05
N VAL A 233 1.79 -16.27 -17.07
CA VAL A 233 3.17 -16.23 -17.61
C VAL A 233 4.10 -17.10 -16.76
N VAL A 234 3.98 -17.05 -15.44
CA VAL A 234 4.80 -17.87 -14.54
C VAL A 234 4.49 -19.35 -14.71
N LEU A 235 3.22 -19.74 -14.74
CA LEU A 235 2.85 -21.15 -14.93
C LEU A 235 3.30 -21.66 -16.31
N ALA A 236 3.10 -20.86 -17.37
CA ALA A 236 3.59 -21.21 -18.70
C ALA A 236 5.12 -21.35 -18.75
N ALA A 237 5.87 -20.45 -18.12
CA ALA A 237 7.32 -20.52 -18.07
C ALA A 237 7.81 -21.75 -17.29
N ILE A 238 7.16 -22.11 -16.18
CA ILE A 238 7.48 -23.31 -15.39
C ILE A 238 7.17 -24.59 -16.20
N THR A 239 6.00 -24.67 -16.84
CA THR A 239 5.61 -25.86 -17.62
C THR A 239 6.47 -26.04 -18.88
N ALA A 240 6.97 -24.94 -19.45
CA ALA A 240 7.89 -24.95 -20.59
C ALA A 240 9.37 -25.22 -20.17
N GLY A 241 9.66 -25.32 -18.86
CA GLY A 241 11.03 -25.55 -18.36
C GLY A 241 12.00 -24.37 -18.57
N TRP A 242 11.48 -23.13 -18.61
CA TRP A 242 12.31 -21.94 -18.87
C TRP A 242 13.24 -21.63 -17.71
N PRO A 243 14.40 -20.96 -17.97
CA PRO A 243 15.35 -20.64 -16.91
C PRO A 243 14.73 -19.89 -15.73
N PRO A 244 15.20 -20.12 -14.48
CA PRO A 244 14.67 -19.48 -13.27
C PRO A 244 14.54 -17.96 -13.33
N LEU A 245 15.52 -17.29 -13.97
CA LEU A 245 15.49 -15.83 -14.17
C LEU A 245 14.29 -15.37 -15.01
N VAL A 246 13.90 -16.16 -16.02
CA VAL A 246 12.76 -15.84 -16.89
C VAL A 246 11.44 -16.00 -16.14
N VAL A 247 11.34 -17.00 -15.26
CA VAL A 247 10.17 -17.18 -14.39
C VAL A 247 10.01 -15.98 -13.47
N VAL A 248 11.07 -15.51 -12.82
CA VAL A 248 11.02 -14.32 -11.98
C VAL A 248 10.73 -13.07 -12.79
N ALA A 249 11.38 -12.90 -13.95
CA ALA A 249 11.12 -11.77 -14.85
C ALA A 249 9.63 -11.71 -15.25
N GLY A 250 9.05 -12.85 -15.64
CA GLY A 250 7.62 -12.95 -15.96
C GLY A 250 6.73 -12.53 -14.81
N ALA A 251 7.05 -12.97 -13.57
CA ALA A 251 6.29 -12.61 -12.39
C ALA A 251 6.31 -11.11 -12.10
N VAL A 252 7.48 -10.46 -12.20
CA VAL A 252 7.63 -9.05 -11.78
C VAL A 252 7.33 -8.05 -12.90
N LEU A 253 7.55 -8.41 -14.18
CA LEU A 253 7.29 -7.54 -15.32
C LEU A 253 5.81 -7.52 -15.76
N ALA A 254 5.02 -8.52 -15.40
CA ALA A 254 3.62 -8.59 -15.81
C ALA A 254 2.82 -7.36 -15.36
N VAL A 255 3.06 -6.84 -14.16
CA VAL A 255 2.36 -5.67 -13.62
C VAL A 255 2.73 -4.37 -14.36
N PRO A 256 4.01 -3.99 -14.53
CA PRO A 256 4.36 -2.80 -15.31
C PRO A 256 3.93 -2.91 -16.78
N VAL A 257 4.01 -4.08 -17.40
CA VAL A 257 3.51 -4.29 -18.77
C VAL A 257 1.99 -4.06 -18.85
N THR A 258 1.23 -4.61 -17.91
CA THR A 258 -0.22 -4.39 -17.84
C THR A 258 -0.57 -2.93 -17.59
N ASN A 259 0.17 -2.23 -16.72
CA ASN A 259 -0.02 -0.80 -16.48
C ASN A 259 0.37 0.05 -17.71
N LEU A 260 1.39 -0.36 -18.46
CA LEU A 260 1.73 0.28 -19.73
C LEU A 260 0.58 0.12 -20.75
N LEU A 261 0.06 -1.10 -20.91
CA LEU A 261 -1.08 -1.36 -21.80
C LEU A 261 -2.32 -0.56 -21.35
N ASN A 262 -2.60 -0.52 -20.05
CA ASN A 262 -3.66 0.31 -19.51
C ASN A 262 -3.43 1.80 -19.82
N THR A 263 -2.22 2.30 -19.62
CA THR A 263 -1.87 3.72 -19.91
C THR A 263 -2.09 4.07 -21.37
N VAL A 264 -1.55 3.23 -22.27
CA VAL A 264 -1.66 3.44 -23.72
C VAL A 264 -3.12 3.38 -24.17
N THR A 265 -3.84 2.31 -23.83
CA THR A 265 -5.25 2.12 -24.23
C THR A 265 -6.15 3.19 -23.67
N TYR A 266 -5.93 3.56 -22.40
CA TYR A 266 -6.73 4.58 -21.72
C TYR A 266 -6.59 5.96 -22.38
N PHE A 267 -5.35 6.45 -22.54
CA PHE A 267 -5.16 7.79 -23.12
C PHE A 267 -5.42 7.82 -24.63
N TRP A 268 -5.27 6.69 -25.32
CA TRP A 268 -5.67 6.61 -26.73
C TRP A 268 -7.20 6.79 -26.88
N SER A 269 -7.97 6.20 -25.97
CA SER A 269 -9.44 6.29 -25.99
C SER A 269 -9.96 7.65 -25.49
N CYS A 270 -9.12 8.46 -24.82
CA CYS A 270 -9.54 9.77 -24.32
C CYS A 270 -9.65 10.82 -25.44
N PRO A 271 -10.58 11.79 -25.34
CA PRO A 271 -10.58 12.97 -26.19
C PRO A 271 -9.26 13.75 -26.14
N PRO A 272 -8.84 14.42 -27.20
CA PRO A 272 -7.55 15.13 -27.24
C PRO A 272 -7.31 16.12 -26.09
N ALA A 273 -8.38 16.80 -25.64
CA ALA A 273 -8.32 17.75 -24.51
C ALA A 273 -7.95 17.10 -23.16
N HIS A 274 -8.15 15.79 -23.01
CA HIS A 274 -7.85 15.04 -21.79
C HIS A 274 -6.51 14.27 -21.85
N ARG A 275 -5.83 14.30 -22.99
CA ARG A 275 -4.57 13.56 -23.19
C ARG A 275 -3.41 14.31 -22.56
N PRO A 276 -2.56 13.65 -21.77
CA PRO A 276 -1.31 14.25 -21.33
C PRO A 276 -0.37 14.47 -22.50
N GLY A 277 0.50 15.47 -22.37
CA GLY A 277 1.49 15.77 -23.40
C GLY A 277 2.65 16.60 -22.85
N PRO A 278 3.85 16.53 -23.47
CA PRO A 278 5.04 17.21 -22.97
C PRO A 278 4.89 18.74 -22.95
N ARG A 279 4.08 19.30 -23.90
CA ARG A 279 3.81 20.74 -23.97
C ARG A 279 2.94 21.29 -22.84
N LEU A 280 2.27 20.39 -22.09
CA LEU A 280 1.40 20.73 -20.97
C LEU A 280 2.14 20.72 -19.63
N VAL A 281 3.41 20.37 -19.60
CA VAL A 281 4.23 20.34 -18.38
C VAL A 281 4.61 21.76 -17.99
N HIS A 282 4.13 22.22 -16.85
CA HIS A 282 4.40 23.55 -16.31
C HIS A 282 5.12 23.42 -14.95
N ARG A 283 6.15 24.26 -14.73
CA ARG A 283 6.94 24.26 -13.50
C ARG A 283 6.08 24.43 -12.25
N ASP A 284 5.12 25.33 -12.28
CA ASP A 284 4.24 25.61 -11.13
C ASP A 284 3.40 24.41 -10.72
N THR A 285 2.89 23.66 -11.71
CA THR A 285 2.17 22.40 -11.50
C THR A 285 3.08 21.36 -10.82
N VAL A 286 4.29 21.17 -11.34
CA VAL A 286 5.28 20.23 -10.78
C VAL A 286 5.64 20.60 -9.35
N VAL A 287 5.96 21.86 -9.08
CA VAL A 287 6.31 22.34 -7.72
C VAL A 287 5.14 22.20 -6.76
N GLY A 288 3.91 22.51 -7.23
CA GLY A 288 2.69 22.33 -6.45
C GLY A 288 2.45 20.87 -6.05
N LEU A 289 2.61 19.93 -6.99
CA LEU A 289 2.51 18.50 -6.76
C LEU A 289 3.58 18.00 -5.80
N LEU A 290 4.84 18.38 -5.98
CA LEU A 290 5.95 17.99 -5.10
C LEU A 290 5.74 18.50 -3.66
N ARG A 291 5.32 19.76 -3.51
CA ARG A 291 5.05 20.33 -2.17
C ARG A 291 3.94 19.58 -1.44
N LEU A 292 2.93 19.14 -2.17
CA LEU A 292 1.86 18.33 -1.61
C LEU A 292 2.36 16.91 -1.28
N GLY A 293 3.17 16.31 -2.16
CA GLY A 293 3.68 14.94 -2.04
C GLY A 293 4.64 14.73 -0.85
N VAL A 294 5.53 15.70 -0.55
CA VAL A 294 6.57 15.54 0.48
C VAL A 294 6.02 15.18 1.87
N ARG A 295 4.85 15.70 2.24
CA ARG A 295 4.25 15.38 3.56
C ARG A 295 3.85 13.91 3.67
N PHE A 296 3.37 13.33 2.56
CA PHE A 296 2.99 11.90 2.49
C PHE A 296 4.20 11.00 2.37
N PHE A 297 5.20 11.46 1.62
CA PHE A 297 6.47 10.77 1.43
C PHE A 297 7.09 10.33 2.76
N VAL A 298 7.25 11.24 3.73
CA VAL A 298 7.89 10.93 5.01
C VAL A 298 7.13 9.82 5.77
N LEU A 299 5.80 9.95 5.90
CA LEU A 299 5.00 8.97 6.64
C LEU A 299 4.99 7.60 5.93
N THR A 300 4.81 7.60 4.62
CA THR A 300 4.81 6.37 3.80
C THR A 300 6.18 5.69 3.86
N THR A 301 7.27 6.46 3.78
CA THR A 301 8.64 5.94 3.88
C THR A 301 8.86 5.22 5.20
N MET A 302 8.53 5.87 6.32
CA MET A 302 8.73 5.30 7.64
C MET A 302 7.93 4.00 7.83
N SER A 303 6.66 4.01 7.46
CA SER A 303 5.82 2.81 7.59
C SER A 303 6.25 1.71 6.62
N SER A 304 6.61 2.05 5.39
CA SER A 304 7.04 1.09 4.37
C SER A 304 8.30 0.34 4.78
N ILE A 305 9.31 1.07 5.26
CA ILE A 305 10.56 0.46 5.77
C ILE A 305 10.25 -0.44 6.96
N ALA A 306 9.52 0.08 7.95
CA ALA A 306 9.24 -0.63 9.18
C ALA A 306 8.52 -1.98 8.98
N LEU A 307 7.69 -2.06 7.93
CA LEU A 307 6.86 -3.23 7.63
C LEU A 307 7.49 -4.23 6.65
N ASN A 308 8.41 -3.77 5.80
CA ASN A 308 9.02 -4.63 4.76
C ASN A 308 10.44 -5.09 5.09
N VAL A 309 11.03 -4.65 6.20
CA VAL A 309 12.41 -5.00 6.57
C VAL A 309 12.61 -6.46 6.96
N ASP A 310 11.54 -7.20 7.25
CA ASP A 310 11.59 -8.55 7.83
C ASP A 310 12.34 -9.57 6.95
N ASN A 311 11.96 -9.70 5.67
CA ASN A 311 12.61 -10.67 4.78
C ASN A 311 14.10 -10.39 4.52
N PRO A 312 14.53 -9.14 4.24
CA PRO A 312 15.95 -8.80 4.17
C PRO A 312 16.73 -9.11 5.45
N LEU A 313 16.15 -8.83 6.64
CA LEU A 313 16.77 -9.15 7.92
C LEU A 313 16.93 -10.67 8.12
N VAL A 314 15.89 -11.44 7.80
CA VAL A 314 15.96 -12.91 7.89
C VAL A 314 16.99 -13.45 6.92
N ALA A 315 17.01 -12.97 5.68
CA ALA A 315 17.97 -13.39 4.66
C ALA A 315 19.42 -13.16 5.11
N ASN A 316 19.70 -12.00 5.69
CA ASN A 316 21.03 -11.63 6.15
C ASN A 316 21.47 -12.38 7.43
N VAL A 317 20.57 -12.59 8.39
CA VAL A 317 20.90 -13.17 9.70
C VAL A 317 20.83 -14.70 9.71
N LEU A 318 19.83 -15.29 9.04
CA LEU A 318 19.54 -16.73 9.06
C LEU A 318 19.67 -17.41 7.69
N GLY A 319 19.93 -16.63 6.63
CA GLY A 319 20.08 -17.10 5.26
C GLY A 319 18.80 -17.12 4.44
N LEU A 320 18.96 -17.33 3.13
CA LEU A 320 17.90 -17.21 2.12
C LEU A 320 16.82 -18.29 2.24
N ALA A 321 17.20 -19.52 2.66
CA ALA A 321 16.23 -20.59 2.89
C ALA A 321 15.25 -20.22 4.01
N ALA A 322 15.76 -19.67 5.12
CA ALA A 322 14.93 -19.17 6.22
C ALA A 322 14.01 -18.01 5.77
N ALA A 323 14.53 -17.11 4.94
CA ALA A 323 13.74 -16.02 4.35
C ALA A 323 12.63 -16.55 3.44
N ALA A 324 12.89 -17.58 2.64
CA ALA A 324 11.89 -18.24 1.81
C ALA A 324 10.74 -18.81 2.65
N HIS A 325 11.05 -19.55 3.71
CA HIS A 325 10.06 -20.11 4.62
C HIS A 325 9.25 -19.02 5.33
N TYR A 326 9.93 -17.98 5.85
CA TYR A 326 9.26 -16.86 6.50
C TYR A 326 8.31 -16.13 5.55
N ALA A 327 8.73 -15.88 4.30
CA ALA A 327 7.90 -15.23 3.28
C ALA A 327 6.65 -16.05 2.94
N VAL A 328 6.76 -17.38 2.88
CA VAL A 328 5.60 -18.28 2.64
C VAL A 328 4.59 -18.18 3.79
N VAL A 329 5.07 -18.29 5.03
CA VAL A 329 4.21 -18.16 6.21
C VAL A 329 3.58 -16.78 6.28
N GLY A 330 4.35 -15.72 6.00
CA GLY A 330 3.87 -14.34 5.93
C GLY A 330 2.74 -14.14 4.94
N LYS A 331 2.77 -14.82 3.77
CA LYS A 331 1.67 -14.76 2.79
C LYS A 331 0.39 -15.40 3.31
N LEU A 332 0.49 -16.49 4.06
CA LEU A 332 -0.67 -17.12 4.66
C LEU A 332 -1.39 -16.18 5.63
N PHE A 333 -0.63 -15.50 6.49
CA PHE A 333 -1.17 -14.48 7.41
C PHE A 333 -1.57 -13.17 6.69
N GLY A 334 -1.05 -12.91 5.50
CA GLY A 334 -1.39 -11.76 4.66
C GLY A 334 -2.88 -11.65 4.33
N VAL A 335 -3.60 -12.78 4.28
CA VAL A 335 -5.06 -12.82 4.09
C VAL A 335 -5.80 -12.00 5.15
N LEU A 336 -5.34 -12.04 6.40
CA LEU A 336 -5.93 -11.29 7.51
C LEU A 336 -5.85 -9.77 7.29
N TRP A 337 -4.76 -9.31 6.70
CA TRP A 337 -4.55 -7.90 6.38
C TRP A 337 -5.47 -7.37 5.30
N VAL A 338 -5.77 -8.21 4.29
CA VAL A 338 -6.74 -7.85 3.25
C VAL A 338 -8.13 -7.64 3.87
N PHE A 339 -8.54 -8.51 4.78
CA PHE A 339 -9.81 -8.35 5.52
C PHE A 339 -9.83 -7.03 6.31
N VAL A 340 -8.81 -6.74 7.11
CA VAL A 340 -8.69 -5.50 7.88
C VAL A 340 -8.77 -4.26 6.97
N GLY A 341 -8.06 -4.29 5.85
CA GLY A 341 -8.07 -3.19 4.88
C GLY A 341 -9.43 -2.97 4.23
N LEU A 342 -10.12 -4.05 3.81
CA LEU A 342 -11.43 -3.95 3.17
C LEU A 342 -12.49 -3.32 4.10
N VAL A 343 -12.57 -3.81 5.32
CA VAL A 343 -13.54 -3.29 6.31
C VAL A 343 -13.15 -1.85 6.71
N GLY A 344 -11.86 -1.59 6.89
CA GLY A 344 -11.36 -0.26 7.26
C GLY A 344 -11.73 0.82 6.26
N MET A 345 -11.59 0.55 4.97
CA MET A 345 -11.91 1.50 3.89
C MET A 345 -13.38 1.92 3.87
N THR A 346 -14.29 1.03 4.26
CA THR A 346 -15.74 1.35 4.28
C THR A 346 -16.12 2.21 5.47
N VAL A 347 -15.47 2.01 6.62
CA VAL A 347 -15.83 2.67 7.90
C VAL A 347 -15.16 4.03 8.05
N TRP A 348 -14.02 4.26 7.42
CA TRP A 348 -13.29 5.51 7.52
C TRP A 348 -14.10 6.77 7.16
N PRO A 349 -14.70 6.88 5.94
CA PRO A 349 -15.49 8.07 5.57
C PRO A 349 -16.68 8.30 6.50
N VAL A 350 -17.28 7.20 6.97
CA VAL A 350 -18.43 7.24 7.88
C VAL A 350 -18.04 7.83 9.23
N ASN A 351 -16.86 7.43 9.78
CA ASN A 351 -16.33 8.04 11.01
C ASN A 351 -16.03 9.53 10.82
N GLY A 352 -15.46 9.92 9.66
CA GLY A 352 -15.18 11.32 9.34
C GLY A 352 -16.44 12.17 9.31
N ALA A 353 -17.47 11.69 8.61
CA ALA A 353 -18.77 12.38 8.54
C ALA A 353 -19.45 12.49 9.91
N ALA A 354 -19.39 11.46 10.74
CA ALA A 354 -19.95 11.48 12.09
C ALA A 354 -19.20 12.46 13.00
N LEU A 355 -17.88 12.51 12.94
CA LEU A 355 -17.07 13.48 13.70
C LEU A 355 -17.34 14.93 13.26
N ALA A 356 -17.53 15.17 11.96
CA ALA A 356 -17.89 16.49 11.46
C ALA A 356 -19.27 16.98 11.98
N ARG A 357 -20.18 16.05 12.30
CA ARG A 357 -21.48 16.36 12.92
C ARG A 357 -21.44 16.38 14.44
N GLY A 358 -20.29 16.18 15.07
CA GLY A 358 -20.15 16.11 16.53
C GLY A 358 -20.68 14.82 17.18
N GLU A 359 -20.94 13.76 16.40
CA GLU A 359 -21.51 12.49 16.88
C GLU A 359 -20.42 11.61 17.54
N VAL A 360 -19.71 12.15 18.53
CA VAL A 360 -18.55 11.50 19.18
C VAL A 360 -18.92 10.17 19.83
N ASP A 361 -20.06 10.06 20.46
CA ASP A 361 -20.50 8.82 21.11
C ASP A 361 -20.84 7.72 20.11
N TRP A 362 -21.35 8.08 18.94
CA TRP A 362 -21.52 7.12 17.85
C TRP A 362 -20.16 6.58 17.38
N VAL A 363 -19.18 7.45 17.15
CA VAL A 363 -17.82 7.06 16.73
C VAL A 363 -17.17 6.17 17.80
N ARG A 364 -17.33 6.49 19.08
CA ARG A 364 -16.83 5.65 20.19
C ARG A 364 -17.42 4.25 20.16
N ARG A 365 -18.76 4.14 20.03
CA ARG A 365 -19.44 2.83 19.93
C ARG A 365 -19.01 2.07 18.67
N ASN A 366 -18.93 2.75 17.52
CA ASN A 366 -18.49 2.16 16.26
C ASN A 366 -17.05 1.65 16.35
N THR A 367 -16.11 2.44 16.86
CA THR A 367 -14.71 2.04 17.07
C THR A 367 -14.62 0.80 17.96
N ARG A 368 -15.38 0.75 19.07
CA ARG A 368 -15.42 -0.44 19.94
C ARG A 368 -15.93 -1.68 19.20
N ARG A 369 -17.01 -1.54 18.41
CA ARG A 369 -17.54 -2.64 17.58
C ARG A 369 -16.50 -3.13 16.57
N MET A 370 -15.76 -2.22 15.93
CA MET A 370 -14.70 -2.55 14.99
C MET A 370 -13.52 -3.27 15.65
N VAL A 371 -13.08 -2.81 16.82
CA VAL A 371 -12.03 -3.49 17.61
C VAL A 371 -12.48 -4.91 17.98
N LEU A 372 -13.72 -5.10 18.42
CA LEU A 372 -14.27 -6.41 18.71
C LEU A 372 -14.39 -7.30 17.47
N LEU A 373 -14.90 -6.76 16.35
CA LEU A 373 -15.01 -7.48 15.08
C LEU A 373 -13.63 -7.98 14.61
N TYR A 374 -12.64 -7.09 14.60
CA TYR A 374 -11.29 -7.46 14.20
C TYR A 374 -10.66 -8.43 15.21
N GLY A 375 -10.88 -8.22 16.51
CA GLY A 375 -10.42 -9.13 17.56
C GLY A 375 -10.97 -10.54 17.38
N VAL A 376 -12.27 -10.67 17.13
CA VAL A 376 -12.92 -11.97 16.93
C VAL A 376 -12.48 -12.59 15.58
N VAL A 377 -12.62 -11.89 14.48
CA VAL A 377 -12.34 -12.48 13.15
C VAL A 377 -10.86 -12.76 12.97
N VAL A 378 -9.99 -11.78 13.21
CA VAL A 378 -8.54 -11.97 13.04
C VAL A 378 -7.98 -12.92 14.11
N GLY A 379 -8.51 -12.85 15.34
CA GLY A 379 -8.12 -13.75 16.42
C GLY A 379 -8.52 -15.20 16.16
N SER A 380 -9.77 -15.48 15.76
CA SER A 380 -10.24 -16.83 15.48
C SER A 380 -9.54 -17.44 14.24
N VAL A 381 -9.42 -16.68 13.13
CA VAL A 381 -8.71 -17.16 11.94
C VAL A 381 -7.21 -17.30 12.23
N GLY A 382 -6.60 -16.36 12.97
CA GLY A 382 -5.20 -16.45 13.40
C GLY A 382 -4.95 -17.70 14.25
N LEU A 383 -5.83 -18.00 15.22
CA LEU A 383 -5.77 -19.21 16.04
C LEU A 383 -5.93 -20.50 15.21
N ALA A 384 -6.87 -20.49 14.27
CA ALA A 384 -7.02 -21.59 13.32
C ALA A 384 -5.76 -21.80 12.49
N LEU A 385 -5.13 -20.73 11.99
CA LEU A 385 -3.84 -20.81 11.27
C LEU A 385 -2.69 -21.30 12.17
N VAL A 386 -2.69 -20.99 13.46
CA VAL A 386 -1.73 -21.55 14.41
C VAL A 386 -1.92 -23.06 14.56
N GLY A 387 -3.16 -23.52 14.71
CA GLY A 387 -3.46 -24.95 14.88
C GLY A 387 -3.31 -25.79 13.61
N THR A 388 -3.65 -25.23 12.44
CA THR A 388 -3.66 -25.95 11.17
C THR A 388 -2.52 -25.55 10.23
N GLY A 389 -1.78 -24.49 10.52
CA GLY A 389 -0.82 -23.85 9.61
C GLY A 389 0.26 -24.81 9.11
N HIS A 390 0.78 -25.69 9.95
CA HIS A 390 1.74 -26.73 9.54
C HIS A 390 1.16 -27.64 8.45
N ARG A 391 -0.11 -28.09 8.64
CA ARG A 391 -0.78 -28.97 7.68
C ARG A 391 -1.10 -28.20 6.39
N LEU A 392 -1.57 -26.96 6.51
CA LEU A 392 -1.88 -26.09 5.38
C LEU A 392 -0.63 -25.81 4.54
N ILE A 393 0.51 -25.50 5.17
CA ILE A 393 1.77 -25.23 4.47
C ILE A 393 2.31 -26.50 3.82
N ALA A 394 2.26 -27.65 4.52
CA ALA A 394 2.66 -28.94 3.96
C ALA A 394 1.79 -29.35 2.76
N LEU A 395 0.48 -29.13 2.84
CA LEU A 395 -0.44 -29.37 1.73
C LEU A 395 -0.20 -28.38 0.57
N TRP A 396 0.04 -27.12 0.89
CA TRP A 396 0.23 -26.06 -0.09
C TRP A 396 1.55 -26.16 -0.85
N LEU A 397 2.66 -26.45 -0.17
CA LEU A 397 3.99 -26.57 -0.77
C LEU A 397 4.39 -28.02 -1.14
N GLY A 398 3.73 -29.03 -0.57
CA GLY A 398 3.93 -30.46 -0.87
C GLY A 398 5.11 -31.13 -0.15
N SER A 399 6.16 -30.44 0.21
CA SER A 399 7.31 -30.96 0.93
C SER A 399 8.08 -29.85 1.62
N VAL A 400 7.63 -29.43 2.78
CA VAL A 400 8.42 -28.56 3.66
C VAL A 400 8.80 -29.38 4.87
N ASP A 401 10.08 -29.36 5.23
CA ASP A 401 10.54 -29.95 6.47
C ASP A 401 9.80 -29.27 7.63
N ARG A 402 9.02 -30.06 8.37
CA ARG A 402 8.23 -29.59 9.51
C ARG A 402 9.08 -28.92 10.58
N SER A 403 10.39 -29.21 10.62
CA SER A 403 11.33 -28.62 11.57
C SER A 403 11.57 -27.14 11.34
N THR A 404 11.37 -26.64 10.12
CA THR A 404 11.73 -25.27 9.73
C THR A 404 10.66 -24.24 10.15
N ILE A 405 9.38 -24.63 10.17
CA ILE A 405 8.27 -23.74 10.57
C ILE A 405 7.79 -24.14 11.97
N ARG A 406 8.42 -23.57 12.98
CA ARG A 406 8.10 -23.85 14.38
C ARG A 406 6.84 -23.14 14.83
N LEU A 407 6.05 -23.77 15.71
CA LEU A 407 4.83 -23.20 16.29
C LEU A 407 4.98 -21.77 16.82
N PRO A 408 6.08 -21.35 17.49
CA PRO A 408 6.28 -19.98 17.95
C PRO A 408 6.25 -18.92 16.83
N VAL A 409 6.66 -19.27 15.59
CA VAL A 409 6.59 -18.35 14.44
C VAL A 409 5.12 -18.06 14.09
N LEU A 410 4.29 -19.11 14.03
CA LEU A 410 2.87 -19.00 13.74
C LEU A 410 2.13 -18.21 14.82
N VAL A 411 2.42 -18.49 16.09
CA VAL A 411 1.87 -17.77 17.25
C VAL A 411 2.27 -16.30 17.20
N GLY A 412 3.54 -16.01 16.92
CA GLY A 412 4.04 -14.64 16.81
C GLY A 412 3.37 -13.85 15.67
N LEU A 413 3.20 -14.46 14.49
CA LEU A 413 2.52 -13.84 13.35
C LEU A 413 1.02 -13.65 13.58
N ALA A 414 0.37 -14.60 14.26
CA ALA A 414 -1.04 -14.45 14.67
C ALA A 414 -1.19 -13.29 15.66
N GLY A 415 -0.33 -13.22 16.67
CA GLY A 415 -0.27 -12.12 17.64
C GLY A 415 -0.01 -10.77 16.98
N TRP A 416 0.96 -10.71 16.07
CA TRP A 416 1.25 -9.53 15.26
C TRP A 416 0.02 -9.07 14.46
N SER A 417 -0.60 -9.99 13.71
CA SER A 417 -1.78 -9.69 12.90
C SER A 417 -2.95 -9.19 13.74
N LEU A 418 -3.19 -9.84 14.89
CA LEU A 418 -4.24 -9.44 15.83
C LEU A 418 -3.98 -8.05 16.41
N LEU A 419 -2.75 -7.79 16.86
CA LEU A 419 -2.36 -6.54 17.50
C LEU A 419 -2.55 -5.35 16.56
N VAL A 420 -2.10 -5.48 15.31
CA VAL A 420 -2.29 -4.41 14.31
C VAL A 420 -3.76 -4.27 13.92
N ALA A 421 -4.49 -5.38 13.79
CA ALA A 421 -5.91 -5.35 13.46
C ALA A 421 -6.72 -4.57 14.49
N VAL A 422 -6.55 -4.86 15.80
CA VAL A 422 -7.31 -4.19 16.87
C VAL A 422 -6.89 -2.72 17.07
N THR A 423 -5.67 -2.35 16.68
CA THR A 423 -5.19 -0.97 16.76
C THR A 423 -5.66 -0.12 15.57
N SER A 424 -5.90 -0.74 14.42
CA SER A 424 -6.30 -0.07 13.17
C SER A 424 -7.52 0.86 13.31
N PRO A 425 -8.63 0.51 13.99
CA PRO A 425 -9.79 1.41 14.15
C PRO A 425 -9.47 2.70 14.90
N LEU A 426 -8.55 2.66 15.88
CA LEU A 426 -8.10 3.83 16.62
C LEU A 426 -7.33 4.81 15.73
N ILE A 427 -6.48 4.24 14.85
CA ILE A 427 -5.70 4.99 13.85
C ILE A 427 -6.64 5.61 12.80
N MET A 428 -7.67 4.89 12.38
CA MET A 428 -8.66 5.38 11.41
C MET A 428 -9.39 6.64 11.90
N VAL A 429 -9.77 6.69 13.17
CA VAL A 429 -10.41 7.89 13.76
C VAL A 429 -9.47 9.10 13.73
N GLN A 430 -8.18 8.91 14.00
CA GLN A 430 -7.17 9.97 13.87
C GLN A 430 -7.06 10.47 12.43
N ASN A 431 -7.03 9.54 11.49
CA ASN A 431 -6.95 9.83 10.07
C ASN A 431 -8.17 10.61 9.57
N SER A 432 -9.37 10.31 10.09
CA SER A 432 -10.61 10.98 9.71
C SER A 432 -10.61 12.49 9.97
N ILE A 433 -9.80 12.97 10.92
CA ILE A 433 -9.65 14.39 11.25
C ILE A 433 -8.24 14.95 10.96
N GLY A 434 -7.39 14.18 10.27
CA GLY A 434 -6.03 14.60 9.91
C GLY A 434 -5.06 14.73 11.09
N LEU A 435 -5.33 14.08 12.22
CA LEU A 435 -4.46 14.11 13.40
C LEU A 435 -3.30 13.10 13.26
N LEU A 436 -2.26 13.45 12.49
CA LEU A 436 -1.17 12.54 12.13
C LEU A 436 0.01 12.56 13.09
N ARG A 437 0.20 13.65 13.90
CA ARG A 437 1.37 13.78 14.78
C ARG A 437 1.63 12.58 15.70
N PRO A 438 0.63 11.99 16.41
CA PRO A 438 0.86 10.83 17.25
C PRO A 438 1.35 9.61 16.44
N GLN A 439 0.84 9.44 15.22
CA GLN A 439 1.26 8.35 14.32
C GLN A 439 2.71 8.53 13.86
N PHE A 440 3.15 9.75 13.50
CA PHE A 440 4.54 10.03 13.17
C PHE A 440 5.48 9.62 14.28
N VAL A 441 5.17 10.02 15.51
CA VAL A 441 6.00 9.67 16.69
C VAL A 441 5.98 8.16 16.92
N GLY A 442 4.79 7.53 16.83
CA GLY A 442 4.64 6.09 16.98
C GLY A 442 5.44 5.30 15.94
N TRP A 443 5.35 5.65 14.65
CA TRP A 443 6.09 4.98 13.58
C TRP A 443 7.60 5.21 13.68
N ALA A 444 8.06 6.43 14.04
CA ALA A 444 9.48 6.70 14.25
C ALA A 444 10.05 5.84 15.38
N ALA A 445 9.38 5.83 16.52
CA ALA A 445 9.79 5.00 17.65
C ALA A 445 9.72 3.50 17.33
N PHE A 446 8.66 3.06 16.61
CA PHE A 446 8.53 1.68 16.15
C PHE A 446 9.67 1.29 15.23
N LEU A 447 10.00 2.09 14.23
CA LEU A 447 11.07 1.79 13.27
C LEU A 447 12.40 1.54 13.99
N VAL A 448 12.77 2.42 14.91
CA VAL A 448 14.03 2.29 15.66
C VAL A 448 13.98 1.05 16.58
N LEU A 449 12.98 0.96 17.45
CA LEU A 449 12.89 -0.10 18.45
C LEU A 449 12.70 -1.48 17.80
N ALA A 450 11.82 -1.58 16.77
CA ALA A 450 11.58 -2.84 16.06
C ALA A 450 12.83 -3.33 15.35
N THR A 451 13.62 -2.45 14.71
CA THR A 451 14.84 -2.86 14.03
C THR A 451 15.83 -3.49 15.02
N VAL A 452 16.07 -2.83 16.16
CA VAL A 452 16.97 -3.35 17.21
C VAL A 452 16.47 -4.68 17.78
N LEU A 453 15.20 -4.72 18.18
CA LEU A 453 14.62 -5.93 18.78
C LEU A 453 14.51 -7.10 17.78
N LYS A 454 14.22 -6.83 16.50
CA LYS A 454 14.14 -7.86 15.45
C LYS A 454 15.50 -8.50 15.19
N VAL A 455 16.57 -7.69 15.07
CA VAL A 455 17.95 -8.22 14.90
C VAL A 455 18.36 -9.03 16.11
N TRP A 456 18.13 -8.51 17.32
CA TRP A 456 18.42 -9.24 18.56
C TRP A 456 17.61 -10.54 18.67
N GLY A 457 16.29 -10.47 18.43
CA GLY A 457 15.39 -11.61 18.49
C GLY A 457 15.74 -12.71 17.48
N LEU A 458 16.11 -12.34 16.23
CA LEU A 458 16.57 -13.28 15.21
C LEU A 458 17.83 -14.04 15.66
N ARG A 459 18.79 -13.34 16.27
CA ARG A 459 20.04 -13.94 16.75
C ARG A 459 19.84 -14.89 17.94
N GLN A 460 18.90 -14.55 18.86
CA GLN A 460 18.67 -15.33 20.07
C GLN A 460 17.65 -16.47 19.89
N PHE A 461 16.59 -16.24 19.14
CA PHE A 461 15.42 -17.12 19.05
C PHE A 461 15.13 -17.59 17.60
N GLY A 462 16.01 -17.27 16.65
CA GLY A 462 15.79 -17.59 15.24
C GLY A 462 14.53 -16.90 14.68
N LEU A 463 13.86 -17.56 13.73
CA LEU A 463 12.66 -17.01 13.06
C LEU A 463 11.54 -16.60 14.03
N ALA A 464 11.41 -17.26 15.18
CA ALA A 464 10.39 -16.94 16.17
C ALA A 464 10.60 -15.58 16.85
N GLY A 465 11.87 -15.16 16.97
CA GLY A 465 12.23 -13.88 17.56
C GLY A 465 11.71 -12.67 16.76
N LEU A 466 11.55 -12.80 15.45
CA LEU A 466 11.17 -11.69 14.58
C LEU A 466 9.74 -11.17 14.86
N PRO A 467 8.68 -11.99 14.75
CA PRO A 467 7.32 -11.49 15.03
C PRO A 467 7.10 -11.18 16.51
N ALA A 468 7.79 -11.87 17.42
CA ALA A 468 7.74 -11.53 18.84
C ALA A 468 8.32 -10.14 19.12
N ALA A 469 9.47 -9.82 18.54
CA ALA A 469 10.10 -8.50 18.62
C ALA A 469 9.20 -7.39 18.01
N ALA A 470 8.56 -7.70 16.87
CA ALA A 470 7.60 -6.78 16.25
C ALA A 470 6.40 -6.49 17.18
N CYS A 471 5.84 -7.51 17.83
CA CYS A 471 4.76 -7.34 18.81
C CYS A 471 5.19 -6.47 19.99
N VAL A 472 6.34 -6.74 20.60
CA VAL A 472 6.86 -5.95 21.74
C VAL A 472 7.07 -4.49 21.33
N ALA A 473 7.75 -4.26 20.21
CA ALA A 473 7.99 -2.91 19.71
C ALA A 473 6.67 -2.16 19.43
N TYR A 474 5.70 -2.81 18.81
CA TYR A 474 4.42 -2.20 18.45
C TYR A 474 3.57 -1.87 19.69
N LEU A 475 3.54 -2.78 20.66
CA LEU A 475 2.86 -2.57 21.97
C LEU A 475 3.46 -1.38 22.70
N SER A 476 4.78 -1.20 22.64
CA SER A 476 5.48 -0.13 23.37
C SER A 476 5.40 1.23 22.67
N THR A 477 5.16 1.27 21.36
CA THR A 477 5.26 2.51 20.57
C THR A 477 3.93 2.88 19.90
N MET A 478 3.43 2.03 18.98
CA MET A 478 2.26 2.34 18.17
C MET A 478 0.95 2.28 18.96
N VAL A 479 0.80 1.33 19.88
CA VAL A 479 -0.43 1.22 20.70
C VAL A 479 -0.62 2.45 21.57
N PRO A 480 0.38 2.93 22.34
CA PRO A 480 0.26 4.19 23.09
C PRO A 480 -0.02 5.40 22.18
N ALA A 481 0.69 5.50 21.03
CA ALA A 481 0.46 6.57 20.08
C ALA A 481 -0.97 6.56 19.51
N ALA A 482 -1.49 5.37 19.19
CA ALA A 482 -2.86 5.20 18.71
C ALA A 482 -3.90 5.58 19.76
N LEU A 483 -3.70 5.19 21.01
CA LEU A 483 -4.60 5.52 22.14
C LEU A 483 -4.60 7.02 22.44
N VAL A 484 -3.42 7.64 22.51
CA VAL A 484 -3.28 9.09 22.74
C VAL A 484 -3.90 9.87 21.59
N GLY A 485 -3.61 9.47 20.35
CA GLY A 485 -4.17 10.10 19.17
C GLY A 485 -5.69 9.97 19.10
N TYR A 486 -6.24 8.78 19.39
CA TYR A 486 -7.67 8.53 19.45
C TYR A 486 -8.38 9.41 20.48
N ARG A 487 -7.86 9.47 21.73
CA ARG A 487 -8.41 10.33 22.80
C ARG A 487 -8.40 11.80 22.39
N ARG A 488 -7.30 12.29 21.80
CA ARG A 488 -7.17 13.66 21.30
C ARG A 488 -8.13 13.93 20.13
N ALA A 489 -8.35 12.95 19.26
CA ALA A 489 -9.29 13.06 18.15
C ALA A 489 -10.72 13.27 18.65
N LEU A 490 -11.16 12.45 19.59
CA LEU A 490 -12.50 12.59 20.19
C LEU A 490 -12.67 13.89 20.97
N ALA A 491 -11.64 14.32 21.72
CA ALA A 491 -11.69 15.57 22.49
C ALA A 491 -11.79 16.82 21.60
N ARG A 492 -11.29 16.80 20.37
CA ARG A 492 -11.41 17.93 19.42
C ARG A 492 -12.79 18.08 18.80
N CYS A 493 -13.54 17.01 18.73
CA CYS A 493 -14.85 16.96 18.08
C CYS A 493 -16.00 16.83 19.07
N GLY A 494 -15.71 16.72 20.39
CA GLY A 494 -16.71 16.70 21.44
C GLY A 494 -17.28 18.09 21.75
N PRO A 495 -18.47 18.19 22.35
CA PRO A 495 -19.00 19.45 22.80
C PRO A 495 -18.02 20.06 23.84
N SER A 496 -17.72 21.35 23.62
CA SER A 496 -16.93 22.17 24.56
C SER A 496 -17.66 22.35 25.90
#